data_7b0aae41109fa98f75352e9cc3f4f8cb
#
_entry.id   7b0aae41109fa98f75352e9cc3f4f8cb
#
_cell.length_a   1.000
_cell.length_b   1.000
_cell.length_c   1.000
_cell.angle_alpha   90.00
_cell.angle_beta   90.00
_cell.angle_gamma   90.00
#
_symmetry.space_group_name_H-M   'P 1'
#
loop_
_entity.id
_entity.type
_entity.pdbx_description
1 polymer ?
#
loop_
_entity_poly.entity_id
_entity_poly.type
_entity_poly.pdbx_seq_one_letter_code
_entity_poly.pdbx_strand_id
1 'polypeptide(L)'
;MTRLEGMAVGWGGLIASIGLLIGAERGDLTRAVAVAVAFTIGGFLAGVRAESLRPLHAALAAVAAYAFHAVFVVFGHLASLLGGPASPSFVPGETRTWVLTAFLGLVAAMIGGGIAMAWLRPQRADHRRRRDSRT
;
A
#
# COMPACT_ATOMS: atom_id res chain seq x y z
N MET A 1 -0.39 9.44 16.11
CA MET A 1 -0.03 9.50 14.67
C MET A 1 0.09 10.96 14.28
N THR A 2 1.24 11.40 13.80
CA THR A 2 1.41 12.78 13.33
C THR A 2 0.68 12.98 11.99
N ARG A 3 0.38 14.25 11.62
CA ARG A 3 -0.27 14.57 10.34
C ARG A 3 0.57 14.07 9.14
N LEU A 4 1.89 14.15 9.23
CA LEU A 4 2.81 13.69 8.20
C LEU A 4 2.79 12.16 8.04
N GLU A 5 2.69 11.43 9.14
CA GLU A 5 2.57 9.97 9.10
C GLU A 5 1.24 9.52 8.47
N GLY A 6 0.13 10.22 8.79
CA GLY A 6 -1.16 9.95 8.16
C GLY A 6 -1.14 10.18 6.65
N MET A 7 -0.51 11.26 6.18
CA MET A 7 -0.32 11.52 4.75
C MET A 7 0.52 10.42 4.07
N ALA A 8 1.58 9.94 4.73
CA ALA A 8 2.43 8.88 4.17
C ALA A 8 1.66 7.56 4.01
N VAL A 9 0.82 7.21 4.99
CA VAL A 9 -0.08 6.06 4.90
C VAL A 9 -1.08 6.23 3.75
N GLY A 10 -1.65 7.43 3.60
CA GLY A 10 -2.57 7.74 2.50
C GLY A 10 -1.91 7.58 1.13
N TRP A 11 -0.74 8.16 0.91
CA TRP A 11 0.00 8.01 -0.35
C TRP A 11 0.43 6.58 -0.61
N GLY A 12 0.91 5.87 0.42
CA GLY A 12 1.26 4.46 0.31
C GLY A 12 0.05 3.61 -0.08
N GLY A 13 -1.11 3.87 0.53
CA GLY A 13 -2.37 3.21 0.21
C GLY A 13 -2.86 3.51 -1.21
N LEU A 14 -2.76 4.76 -1.66
CA LEU A 14 -3.15 5.15 -3.02
C LEU A 14 -2.31 4.41 -4.07
N ILE A 15 -0.99 4.35 -3.89
CA ILE A 15 -0.10 3.62 -4.80
C ILE A 15 -0.42 2.12 -4.79
N ALA A 16 -0.63 1.54 -3.62
CA ALA A 16 -0.98 0.13 -3.51
C ALA A 16 -2.35 -0.18 -4.16
N SER A 17 -3.32 0.75 -4.13
CA SER A 17 -4.63 0.58 -4.77
C SER A 17 -4.52 0.50 -6.30
N ILE A 18 -3.52 1.13 -6.91
CA ILE A 18 -3.24 1.00 -8.35
C ILE A 18 -2.95 -0.45 -8.72
N GLY A 19 -2.22 -1.18 -7.87
CA GLY A 19 -1.97 -2.61 -8.07
C GLY A 19 -3.25 -3.45 -8.10
N LEU A 20 -4.23 -3.11 -7.27
CA LEU A 20 -5.55 -3.76 -7.28
C LEU A 20 -6.30 -3.46 -8.57
N LEU A 21 -6.26 -2.21 -9.06
CA LEU A 21 -6.91 -1.83 -10.31
C LEU A 21 -6.28 -2.52 -11.52
N ILE A 22 -4.94 -2.52 -11.62
CA ILE A 22 -4.22 -3.20 -12.71
C ILE A 22 -4.46 -4.70 -12.68
N GLY A 23 -4.55 -5.29 -11.48
CA GLY A 23 -4.75 -6.71 -11.30
C GLY A 23 -6.18 -7.18 -11.55
N ALA A 24 -7.18 -6.30 -11.50
CA ALA A 24 -8.59 -6.66 -11.51
C ALA A 24 -9.02 -7.41 -12.79
N GLU A 25 -8.47 -7.02 -13.94
CA GLU A 25 -8.83 -7.57 -15.26
C GLU A 25 -7.81 -8.60 -15.79
N ARG A 26 -6.83 -8.98 -14.99
CA ARG A 26 -5.73 -9.86 -15.39
C ARG A 26 -5.85 -11.25 -14.77
N GLY A 27 -5.16 -12.21 -15.38
CA GLY A 27 -5.08 -13.56 -14.82
C GLY A 27 -4.41 -13.58 -13.44
N ASP A 28 -4.62 -14.64 -12.68
CA ASP A 28 -4.26 -14.73 -11.26
C ASP A 28 -2.78 -14.44 -10.96
N LEU A 29 -1.86 -14.91 -11.81
CA LEU A 29 -0.44 -14.65 -11.63
C LEU A 29 -0.10 -13.16 -11.81
N THR A 30 -0.61 -12.53 -12.86
CA THR A 30 -0.37 -11.10 -13.12
C THR A 30 -0.98 -10.25 -12.02
N ARG A 31 -2.17 -10.61 -11.52
CA ARG A 31 -2.81 -9.97 -10.37
C ARG A 31 -1.94 -10.08 -9.13
N ALA A 32 -1.47 -11.27 -8.81
CA ALA A 32 -0.62 -11.50 -7.64
C ALA A 32 0.67 -10.69 -7.70
N VAL A 33 1.33 -10.64 -8.85
CA VAL A 33 2.56 -9.85 -9.06
C VAL A 33 2.26 -8.35 -8.94
N ALA A 34 1.22 -7.85 -9.60
CA ALA A 34 0.85 -6.43 -9.53
C ALA A 34 0.55 -5.98 -8.09
N VAL A 35 -0.22 -6.79 -7.35
CA VAL A 35 -0.53 -6.54 -5.94
C VAL A 35 0.75 -6.59 -5.10
N ALA A 36 1.57 -7.63 -5.22
CA ALA A 36 2.79 -7.76 -4.43
C ALA A 36 3.73 -6.57 -4.64
N VAL A 37 3.98 -6.17 -5.88
CA VAL A 37 4.86 -5.04 -6.21
C VAL A 37 4.29 -3.72 -5.69
N ALA A 38 3.03 -3.41 -6.00
CA ALA A 38 2.42 -2.14 -5.61
C ALA A 38 2.29 -2.00 -4.09
N PHE A 39 1.93 -3.06 -3.38
CA PHE A 39 1.83 -3.04 -1.92
C PHE A 39 3.21 -2.98 -1.24
N THR A 40 4.24 -3.60 -1.82
CA THR A 40 5.62 -3.46 -1.32
C THR A 40 6.09 -2.01 -1.45
N ILE A 41 5.86 -1.37 -2.60
CA ILE A 41 6.21 0.04 -2.82
C ILE A 41 5.40 0.95 -1.88
N GLY A 42 4.09 0.76 -1.79
CA GLY A 42 3.21 1.53 -0.90
C GLY A 42 3.61 1.39 0.57
N GLY A 43 3.90 0.18 1.02
CA GLY A 43 4.37 -0.11 2.37
C GLY A 43 5.76 0.48 2.66
N PHE A 44 6.67 0.46 1.70
CA PHE A 44 7.97 1.11 1.78
C PHE A 44 7.83 2.62 1.97
N LEU A 45 7.01 3.29 1.15
CA LEU A 45 6.78 4.74 1.25
C LEU A 45 6.15 5.14 2.57
N ALA A 46 5.17 4.38 3.05
CA ALA A 46 4.59 4.59 4.38
C ALA A 46 5.64 4.38 5.49
N GLY A 47 6.47 3.35 5.38
CA GLY A 47 7.51 3.03 6.34
C GLY A 47 8.67 4.01 6.38
N VAL A 48 9.08 4.59 5.25
CA VAL A 48 10.15 5.60 5.18
C VAL A 48 9.81 6.83 6.00
N ARG A 49 8.57 7.27 5.97
CA ARG A 49 8.10 8.49 6.65
C ARG A 49 7.63 8.27 8.07
N ALA A 50 7.44 7.02 8.49
CA ALA A 50 7.08 6.70 9.85
C ALA A 50 8.28 6.88 10.80
N GLU A 51 8.09 7.61 11.90
CA GLU A 51 9.11 7.78 12.93
C GLU A 51 9.29 6.53 13.77
N SER A 52 8.17 5.83 14.05
CA SER A 52 8.13 4.60 14.84
C SER A 52 7.19 3.58 14.19
N LEU A 53 7.24 2.33 14.64
CA LEU A 53 6.32 1.25 14.25
C LEU A 53 6.07 1.14 12.72
N ARG A 54 7.14 1.24 11.93
CA ARG A 54 7.10 1.27 10.46
C ARG A 54 6.31 0.13 9.82
N PRO A 55 6.42 -1.13 10.30
CA PRO A 55 5.58 -2.21 9.77
C PRO A 55 4.09 -1.98 10.00
N LEU A 56 3.72 -1.33 11.11
CA LEU A 56 2.33 -0.97 11.38
C LEU A 56 1.82 0.08 10.40
N HIS A 57 2.62 1.12 10.11
CA HIS A 57 2.25 2.13 9.10
C HIS A 57 2.12 1.51 7.70
N ALA A 58 2.98 0.55 7.37
CA ALA A 58 2.88 -0.21 6.13
C ALA A 58 1.60 -1.07 6.07
N ALA A 59 1.24 -1.72 7.18
CA ALA A 59 -0.02 -2.46 7.28
C ALA A 59 -1.25 -1.53 7.16
N LEU A 60 -1.21 -0.34 7.78
CA LEU A 60 -2.25 0.67 7.63
C LEU A 60 -2.36 1.19 6.18
N ALA A 61 -1.24 1.32 5.46
CA ALA A 61 -1.26 1.65 4.04
C ALA A 61 -1.94 0.56 3.20
N ALA A 62 -1.76 -0.73 3.56
CA ALA A 62 -2.47 -1.81 2.91
C ALA A 62 -3.99 -1.72 3.16
N VAL A 63 -4.42 -1.43 4.38
CA VAL A 63 -5.85 -1.22 4.69
C VAL A 63 -6.40 -0.01 3.90
N ALA A 64 -5.66 1.10 3.86
CA ALA A 64 -6.03 2.28 3.09
C ALA A 64 -6.16 1.98 1.59
N ALA A 65 -5.31 1.09 1.03
CA ALA A 65 -5.39 0.69 -0.38
C ALA A 65 -6.74 0.02 -0.72
N TYR A 66 -7.24 -0.85 0.16
CA TYR A 66 -8.55 -1.46 -0.04
C TYR A 66 -9.68 -0.46 0.11
N ALA A 67 -9.57 0.51 1.03
CA ALA A 67 -10.54 1.59 1.16
C ALA A 67 -10.58 2.47 -0.11
N PHE A 68 -9.43 2.87 -0.65
CA PHE A 68 -9.36 3.59 -1.92
C PHE A 68 -9.91 2.78 -3.09
N HIS A 69 -9.56 1.49 -3.16
CA HIS A 69 -10.11 0.61 -4.19
C HIS A 69 -11.64 0.55 -4.13
N ALA A 70 -12.23 0.37 -2.95
CA ALA A 70 -13.67 0.38 -2.78
C ALA A 70 -14.31 1.70 -3.24
N VAL A 71 -13.68 2.84 -2.91
CA VAL A 71 -14.12 4.16 -3.37
C VAL A 71 -14.09 4.23 -4.90
N PHE A 72 -13.01 3.82 -5.56
CA PHE A 72 -12.91 3.80 -7.03
C PHE A 72 -13.99 2.93 -7.67
N VAL A 73 -14.28 1.76 -7.10
CA VAL A 73 -15.33 0.86 -7.59
C VAL A 73 -16.70 1.51 -7.49
N VAL A 74 -17.01 2.14 -6.34
CA VAL A 74 -18.30 2.85 -6.15
C VAL A 74 -18.44 4.00 -7.14
N PHE A 75 -17.43 4.86 -7.29
CA PHE A 75 -17.47 5.96 -8.24
C PHE A 75 -17.56 5.48 -9.69
N GLY A 76 -16.83 4.43 -10.05
CA GLY A 76 -16.91 3.83 -11.37
C GLY A 76 -18.32 3.29 -11.66
N HIS A 77 -18.96 2.65 -10.68
CA HIS A 77 -20.33 2.18 -10.83
C HIS A 77 -21.33 3.32 -10.98
N LEU A 78 -21.20 4.38 -10.17
CA LEU A 78 -22.03 5.58 -10.32
C LEU A 78 -21.85 6.24 -11.68
N ALA A 79 -20.61 6.34 -12.18
CA ALA A 79 -20.34 6.91 -13.50
C ALA A 79 -20.99 6.07 -14.61
N SER A 80 -20.98 4.74 -14.52
CA SER A 80 -21.63 3.86 -15.49
C SER A 80 -23.15 4.01 -15.51
N LEU A 81 -23.78 4.27 -14.36
CA LEU A 81 -25.22 4.56 -14.26
C LEU A 81 -25.59 5.89 -14.94
N LEU A 82 -24.63 6.81 -15.04
CA LEU A 82 -24.80 8.11 -15.70
C LEU A 82 -24.40 8.09 -17.19
N GLY A 83 -24.23 6.91 -17.79
CA GLY A 83 -23.87 6.75 -19.19
C GLY A 83 -22.36 6.82 -19.47
N GLY A 84 -21.52 6.79 -18.46
CA GLY A 84 -20.07 6.66 -18.57
C GLY A 84 -19.62 5.25 -18.99
N PRO A 85 -18.33 5.04 -19.24
CA PRO A 85 -17.79 3.72 -19.57
C PRO A 85 -18.10 2.74 -18.46
N ALA A 86 -18.34 1.47 -18.82
CA ALA A 86 -18.56 0.41 -17.83
C ALA A 86 -17.42 0.39 -16.84
N SER A 87 -17.75 0.50 -15.56
CA SER A 87 -16.77 0.28 -14.49
C SER A 87 -16.18 -1.12 -14.63
N PRO A 88 -14.87 -1.30 -14.43
CA PRO A 88 -14.34 -2.63 -14.25
C PRO A 88 -15.21 -3.30 -13.18
N SER A 89 -15.92 -4.33 -13.60
CA SER A 89 -16.89 -4.99 -12.76
C SER A 89 -16.17 -5.46 -11.49
N PHE A 90 -16.63 -4.96 -10.36
CA PHE A 90 -16.39 -5.63 -9.09
C PHE A 90 -17.14 -6.97 -9.18
N VAL A 91 -16.61 -7.88 -9.98
CA VAL A 91 -17.04 -9.27 -9.91
C VAL A 91 -16.39 -9.75 -8.61
N PRO A 92 -17.19 -10.05 -7.59
CA PRO A 92 -16.67 -10.79 -6.47
C PRO A 92 -16.23 -12.13 -7.06
N GLY A 93 -14.97 -12.22 -7.47
CA GLY A 93 -14.32 -13.48 -7.63
C GLY A 93 -14.58 -14.28 -6.35
N GLU A 94 -14.41 -15.59 -6.38
CA GLU A 94 -14.59 -16.42 -5.20
C GLU A 94 -14.00 -15.72 -3.98
N THR A 95 -14.75 -15.66 -2.88
CA THR A 95 -14.33 -15.04 -1.60
C THR A 95 -12.89 -15.43 -1.23
N ARG A 96 -12.49 -16.65 -1.58
CA ARG A 96 -11.15 -17.18 -1.43
C ARG A 96 -10.09 -16.34 -2.14
N THR A 97 -10.33 -15.90 -3.37
CA THR A 97 -9.39 -15.07 -4.15
C THR A 97 -9.19 -13.71 -3.50
N TRP A 98 -10.26 -13.11 -2.96
CA TRP A 98 -10.17 -11.85 -2.23
C TRP A 98 -9.38 -11.97 -0.94
N VAL A 99 -9.63 -13.01 -0.15
CA VAL A 99 -8.90 -13.27 1.10
C VAL A 99 -7.41 -13.49 0.82
N LEU A 100 -7.07 -14.29 -0.19
CA LEU A 100 -5.68 -14.54 -0.57
C LEU A 100 -5.00 -13.26 -1.08
N THR A 101 -5.67 -12.45 -1.88
CA THR A 101 -5.15 -11.17 -2.38
C THR A 101 -4.93 -10.18 -1.24
N ALA A 102 -5.88 -10.11 -0.28
CA ALA A 102 -5.76 -9.27 0.90
C ALA A 102 -4.57 -9.68 1.77
N PHE A 103 -4.42 -10.97 2.02
CA PHE A 103 -3.30 -11.50 2.79
C PHE A 103 -1.96 -11.23 2.08
N LEU A 104 -1.87 -11.50 0.78
CA LEU A 104 -0.68 -11.20 -0.03
C LEU A 104 -0.32 -9.71 0.03
N GLY A 105 -1.30 -8.82 -0.15
CA GLY A 105 -1.10 -7.38 -0.09
C GLY A 105 -0.59 -6.91 1.28
N LEU A 106 -1.17 -7.44 2.37
CA LEU A 106 -0.73 -7.13 3.72
C LEU A 106 0.72 -7.56 3.96
N VAL A 107 1.07 -8.81 3.62
CA VAL A 107 2.43 -9.34 3.76
C VAL A 107 3.41 -8.54 2.90
N ALA A 108 3.08 -8.24 1.65
CA ALA A 108 3.91 -7.44 0.76
C ALA A 108 4.15 -6.02 1.31
N ALA A 109 3.12 -5.37 1.85
CA ALA A 109 3.24 -4.05 2.47
C ALA A 109 4.16 -4.10 3.70
N MET A 110 4.02 -5.11 4.57
CA MET A 110 4.89 -5.28 5.74
C MET A 110 6.34 -5.53 5.35
N ILE A 111 6.60 -6.29 4.27
CA ILE A 111 7.95 -6.45 3.70
C ILE A 111 8.49 -5.09 3.27
N GLY A 112 7.71 -4.28 2.56
CA GLY A 112 8.09 -2.92 2.17
C GLY A 112 8.46 -2.05 3.37
N GLY A 113 7.66 -2.07 4.43
CA GLY A 113 7.96 -1.38 5.70
C GLY A 113 9.22 -1.89 6.39
N GLY A 114 9.50 -3.19 6.32
CA GLY A 114 10.72 -3.82 6.80
C GLY A 114 11.96 -3.36 6.03
N ILE A 115 11.87 -3.28 4.70
CA ILE A 115 12.92 -2.75 3.84
C ILE A 115 13.22 -1.28 4.18
N ALA A 116 12.18 -0.46 4.38
CA ALA A 116 12.32 0.93 4.80
C ALA A 116 13.06 1.03 6.14
N MET A 117 12.75 0.14 7.08
CA MET A 117 13.42 0.09 8.38
C MET A 117 14.91 -0.28 8.24
N ALA A 118 15.23 -1.26 7.42
CA ALA A 118 16.61 -1.69 7.18
C ALA A 118 17.42 -0.59 6.48
N TRP A 119 16.84 0.06 5.49
CA TRP A 119 17.49 1.12 4.71
C TRP A 119 17.85 2.37 5.53
N LEU A 120 17.02 2.73 6.52
CA LEU A 120 17.24 3.93 7.35
C LEU A 120 18.12 3.68 8.60
N ARG A 121 18.43 2.43 8.94
CA ARG A 121 19.29 2.10 10.10
C ARG A 121 20.68 2.74 10.02
N PRO A 122 21.45 2.62 8.92
CA PRO A 122 22.80 3.17 8.85
C PRO A 122 22.82 4.70 8.94
N GLN A 123 21.88 5.38 8.34
CA GLN A 123 21.81 6.85 8.35
C GLN A 123 21.63 7.43 9.76
N ARG A 124 20.87 6.74 10.63
CA ARG A 124 20.68 7.16 12.03
C ARG A 124 21.92 6.93 12.89
N ALA A 125 22.69 5.90 12.63
CA ALA A 125 23.95 5.62 13.33
C ALA A 125 24.99 6.70 13.04
N ASP A 126 25.10 7.15 11.79
CA ASP A 126 26.02 8.21 11.38
C ASP A 126 25.67 9.58 11.99
N HIS A 127 24.37 9.90 12.05
CA HIS A 127 23.92 11.13 12.68
C HIS A 127 24.20 11.17 14.20
N ARG A 128 24.08 10.04 14.91
CA ARG A 128 24.45 9.93 16.32
C ARG A 128 25.94 10.12 16.51
N ARG A 129 26.79 9.43 15.75
CA ARG A 129 28.25 9.57 15.81
C ARG A 129 28.72 11.00 15.59
N ARG A 130 28.14 11.72 14.61
CA ARG A 130 28.45 13.14 14.33
C ARG A 130 28.02 14.08 15.46
N ARG A 131 26.98 13.74 16.19
CA ARG A 131 26.51 14.54 17.34
C ARG A 131 27.44 14.37 18.55
N ASP A 132 27.82 13.13 18.85
CA ASP A 132 28.70 12.80 19.96
C ASP A 132 30.14 13.29 19.75
N SER A 133 30.58 13.53 18.52
CA SER A 133 31.90 14.11 18.19
C SER A 133 31.96 15.65 18.29
N ARG A 134 30.83 16.32 18.54
CA ARG A 134 30.73 17.80 18.68
C ARG A 134 30.53 18.25 20.14
N THR A 135 30.36 17.32 21.06
CA THR A 135 30.35 17.54 22.51
C THR A 135 31.67 17.17 23.14
#